data_4d1e7cd61b79e8bc37ba709830660e1d
#
_entry.id   4d1e7cd61b79e8bc37ba709830660e1d
#
_cell.length_a   1.000
_cell.length_b   1.000
_cell.length_c   1.000
_cell.angle_alpha   90.00
_cell.angle_beta   90.00
_cell.angle_gamma   90.00
#
_symmetry.space_group_name_H-M   'P 1'
#
loop_
_entity.id
_entity.type
_entity.pdbx_description
1 polymer ?
#
loop_
_entity_poly.entity_id
_entity_poly.type
_entity_poly.pdbx_seq_one_letter_code
_entity_poly.pdbx_strand_id
1 'polypeptide(L)'
;MLTIHTADLLLAGDGRPPLPGGAVLVDGRRLAAVGPYDVLADARPAARTRRWPGVLTPGLLNPHGPELLEQAYHPDPREADELGSEPLTGEALAALPMTEARRGAGARRGVQRLLAHGVVAVAGDLWRPAVVDAVHRAGLSVEQRSGPPAGPVTLDPLAGRSLAEAILLPLPPEGALPPDATGGADATFAVFDVPDEAALVERGAATCVATVLAGRLVHRRR
;
A
#
# COMPACT_ATOMS: atom_id res chain seq x y z
N MET A 1 -12.17 2.81 -18.04
CA MET A 1 -12.20 4.30 -17.96
C MET A 1 -10.78 4.74 -17.63
N LEU A 2 -10.19 5.54 -18.54
CA LEU A 2 -8.82 6.00 -18.42
C LEU A 2 -8.70 7.08 -17.33
N THR A 3 -7.73 6.93 -16.45
CA THR A 3 -7.40 7.93 -15.43
C THR A 3 -5.89 8.11 -15.36
N ILE A 4 -5.43 9.35 -15.42
CA ILE A 4 -4.02 9.71 -15.17
C ILE A 4 -3.91 10.13 -13.71
N HIS A 5 -3.02 9.46 -12.97
CA HIS A 5 -2.60 9.88 -11.64
C HIS A 5 -1.22 10.50 -11.75
N THR A 6 -1.06 11.75 -11.32
CA THR A 6 0.21 12.47 -11.33
C THR A 6 0.51 13.01 -9.95
N ALA A 7 1.80 13.11 -9.62
CA ALA A 7 2.31 13.70 -8.40
C ALA A 7 3.47 14.65 -8.72
N ASP A 8 3.95 15.38 -7.72
CA ASP A 8 5.09 16.29 -7.91
C ASP A 8 6.35 15.51 -8.33
N LEU A 9 6.48 14.28 -7.81
CA LEU A 9 7.59 13.37 -8.11
C LEU A 9 7.08 11.93 -8.24
N LEU A 10 7.60 11.18 -9.23
CA LEU A 10 7.37 9.74 -9.35
C LEU A 10 8.68 9.00 -9.11
N LEU A 11 8.65 8.04 -8.18
CA LEU A 11 9.74 7.11 -7.90
C LEU A 11 9.36 5.73 -8.44
N ALA A 12 10.15 5.21 -9.37
CA ALA A 12 9.81 3.93 -10.01
C ALA A 12 10.15 2.69 -9.17
N GLY A 13 11.07 2.82 -8.20
CA GLY A 13 11.40 1.78 -7.24
C GLY A 13 12.48 0.78 -7.64
N ASP A 14 13.17 1.00 -8.75
CA ASP A 14 14.22 0.12 -9.27
C ASP A 14 15.58 0.83 -9.46
N GLY A 15 15.76 1.95 -8.76
CA GLY A 15 16.97 2.77 -8.85
C GLY A 15 16.99 3.72 -10.04
N ARG A 16 15.94 3.78 -10.85
CA ARG A 16 15.79 4.82 -11.88
C ARG A 16 15.73 6.21 -11.24
N PRO A 17 16.23 7.24 -11.92
CA PRO A 17 16.11 8.62 -11.46
C PRO A 17 14.65 8.99 -11.18
N PRO A 18 14.40 9.78 -10.12
CA PRO A 18 13.08 10.35 -9.88
C PRO A 18 12.58 11.14 -11.09
N LEU A 19 11.28 10.98 -11.42
CA LEU A 19 10.65 11.69 -12.54
C LEU A 19 9.80 12.85 -12.03
N PRO A 20 10.24 14.12 -12.13
CA PRO A 20 9.45 15.28 -11.77
C PRO A 20 8.17 15.37 -12.61
N GLY A 21 7.03 15.65 -11.96
CA GLY A 21 5.74 15.68 -12.64
C GLY A 21 5.35 14.34 -13.27
N GLY A 22 5.92 13.25 -12.78
CA GLY A 22 5.65 11.90 -13.30
C GLY A 22 4.22 11.46 -13.05
N ALA A 23 3.75 10.56 -13.90
CA ALA A 23 2.38 10.08 -13.86
C ALA A 23 2.27 8.62 -14.28
N VAL A 24 1.17 8.01 -13.88
CA VAL A 24 0.72 6.68 -14.33
C VAL A 24 -0.65 6.81 -14.99
N LEU A 25 -0.81 6.19 -16.16
CA LEU A 25 -2.08 6.04 -16.84
C LEU A 25 -2.70 4.70 -16.44
N VAL A 26 -3.91 4.76 -15.92
CA VAL A 26 -4.67 3.59 -15.47
C VAL A 26 -5.84 3.33 -16.40
N ASP A 27 -5.96 2.10 -16.90
CA ASP A 27 -7.15 1.61 -17.59
C ASP A 27 -7.80 0.46 -16.82
N GLY A 28 -8.95 0.77 -16.22
CA GLY A 28 -9.65 -0.17 -15.35
C GLY A 28 -8.75 -0.64 -14.19
N ARG A 29 -8.28 -1.88 -14.26
CA ARG A 29 -7.40 -2.49 -13.25
C ARG A 29 -5.91 -2.36 -13.53
N ARG A 30 -5.52 -1.99 -14.76
CA ARG A 30 -4.17 -2.12 -15.25
C ARG A 30 -3.46 -0.78 -15.42
N LEU A 31 -2.14 -0.79 -15.27
CA LEU A 31 -1.29 0.27 -15.78
C LEU A 31 -1.23 0.19 -17.31
N ALA A 32 -1.55 1.30 -17.96
CA ALA A 32 -1.50 1.41 -19.41
C ALA A 32 -0.28 2.19 -19.91
N ALA A 33 0.26 3.09 -19.08
CA ALA A 33 1.52 3.79 -19.36
C ALA A 33 2.10 4.39 -18.08
N VAL A 34 3.40 4.67 -18.11
CA VAL A 34 4.15 5.43 -17.10
C VAL A 34 4.95 6.50 -17.83
N GLY A 35 5.07 7.71 -17.31
CA GLY A 35 5.89 8.76 -17.92
C GLY A 35 5.55 10.17 -17.43
N PRO A 36 6.11 11.21 -18.06
CA PRO A 36 5.78 12.59 -17.76
C PRO A 36 4.28 12.87 -17.95
N TYR A 37 3.70 13.63 -17.04
CA TYR A 37 2.28 13.95 -17.09
C TYR A 37 1.84 14.56 -18.43
N ASP A 38 2.60 15.54 -18.93
CA ASP A 38 2.24 16.25 -20.15
C ASP A 38 2.19 15.30 -21.37
N VAL A 39 3.15 14.38 -21.47
CA VAL A 39 3.18 13.37 -22.53
C VAL A 39 1.95 12.46 -22.48
N LEU A 40 1.57 12.01 -21.27
CA LEU A 40 0.40 11.14 -21.12
C LEU A 40 -0.90 11.89 -21.34
N ALA A 41 -1.00 13.15 -20.92
CA ALA A 41 -2.17 13.99 -21.09
C ALA A 41 -2.42 14.32 -22.59
N ASP A 42 -1.37 14.66 -23.32
CA ASP A 42 -1.44 14.92 -24.77
C ASP A 42 -1.83 13.64 -25.55
N ALA A 43 -1.28 12.49 -25.16
CA ALA A 43 -1.63 11.22 -25.80
C ALA A 43 -3.05 10.74 -25.46
N ARG A 44 -3.64 11.20 -24.36
CA ARG A 44 -4.97 10.78 -23.88
C ARG A 44 -5.76 11.95 -23.31
N PRO A 45 -6.15 12.94 -24.14
CA PRO A 45 -6.81 14.18 -23.68
C PRO A 45 -8.19 13.93 -23.02
N ALA A 46 -8.83 12.80 -23.30
CA ALA A 46 -10.10 12.42 -22.68
C ALA A 46 -9.94 11.67 -21.35
N ALA A 47 -8.71 11.40 -20.90
CA ALA A 47 -8.48 10.72 -19.63
C ALA A 47 -8.78 11.67 -18.46
N ARG A 48 -9.41 11.12 -17.41
CA ARG A 48 -9.60 11.88 -16.17
C ARG A 48 -8.26 12.06 -15.47
N THR A 49 -7.92 13.29 -15.07
CA THR A 49 -6.71 13.55 -14.29
C THR A 49 -7.01 13.62 -12.80
N ARG A 50 -6.15 12.97 -12.00
CA ARG A 50 -6.06 13.12 -10.54
C ARG A 50 -4.66 13.59 -10.16
N ARG A 51 -4.60 14.79 -9.59
CA ARG A 51 -3.35 15.37 -9.09
C ARG A 51 -3.23 15.08 -7.59
N TRP A 52 -2.05 14.68 -7.18
CA TRP A 52 -1.69 14.37 -5.81
C TRP A 52 -0.51 15.23 -5.37
N PRO A 53 -0.42 15.60 -4.08
CA PRO A 53 0.79 16.22 -3.55
C PRO A 53 1.92 15.19 -3.44
N GLY A 54 3.15 15.66 -3.47
CA GLY A 54 4.33 14.91 -3.07
C GLY A 54 4.73 13.79 -4.03
N VAL A 55 4.95 12.59 -3.48
CA VAL A 55 5.63 11.48 -4.17
C VAL A 55 4.67 10.34 -4.49
N LEU A 56 4.65 9.89 -5.76
CA LEU A 56 4.01 8.66 -6.20
C LEU A 56 5.05 7.55 -6.27
N THR A 57 4.77 6.42 -5.61
CA THR A 57 5.65 5.23 -5.60
C THR A 57 4.86 3.98 -6.00
N PRO A 58 5.51 2.86 -6.34
CA PRO A 58 4.86 1.55 -6.29
C PRO A 58 4.23 1.28 -4.92
N GLY A 59 3.33 0.31 -4.86
CA GLY A 59 2.76 -0.14 -3.59
C GLY A 59 3.80 -0.84 -2.69
N LEU A 60 3.64 -0.69 -1.38
CA LEU A 60 4.60 -1.19 -0.40
C LEU A 60 4.22 -2.58 0.12
N LEU A 61 5.23 -3.35 0.52
CA LEU A 61 5.15 -4.65 1.18
C LEU A 61 5.49 -4.50 2.66
N ASN A 62 4.58 -4.91 3.55
CA ASN A 62 4.90 -5.04 4.97
C ASN A 62 5.33 -6.48 5.29
N PRO A 63 6.53 -6.71 5.83
CA PRO A 63 7.05 -8.06 6.08
C PRO A 63 6.43 -8.76 7.30
N HIS A 64 5.62 -8.06 8.09
CA HIS A 64 5.05 -8.53 9.37
C HIS A 64 3.57 -8.91 9.28
N GLY A 65 3.15 -9.60 8.19
CA GLY A 65 1.75 -9.99 7.98
C GLY A 65 1.12 -10.75 9.14
N PRO A 66 1.69 -11.90 9.58
CA PRO A 66 1.17 -12.67 10.71
C PRO A 66 1.18 -11.90 12.02
N GLU A 67 2.26 -11.18 12.29
CA GLU A 67 2.44 -10.41 13.53
C GLU A 67 1.38 -9.31 13.67
N LEU A 68 1.05 -8.64 12.55
CA LEU A 68 0.09 -7.53 12.53
C LEU A 68 -1.37 -7.98 12.39
N LEU A 69 -1.65 -9.13 11.78
CA LEU A 69 -3.01 -9.54 11.45
C LEU A 69 -3.49 -10.78 12.19
N GLU A 70 -2.57 -11.74 12.49
CA GLU A 70 -2.90 -12.97 13.22
C GLU A 70 -2.65 -12.86 14.72
N GLN A 71 -1.57 -12.15 15.10
CA GLN A 71 -1.06 -12.04 16.48
C GLN A 71 -1.36 -10.67 17.10
N ALA A 72 -2.16 -9.84 16.43
CA ALA A 72 -2.59 -8.55 16.92
C ALA A 72 -4.11 -8.39 16.83
N TYR A 73 -4.66 -7.59 17.73
CA TYR A 73 -6.03 -7.10 17.64
C TYR A 73 -6.02 -5.58 17.47
N HIS A 74 -6.65 -5.11 16.43
CA HIS A 74 -6.85 -3.68 16.19
C HIS A 74 -8.20 -3.27 16.81
N PRO A 75 -8.20 -2.48 17.90
CA PRO A 75 -9.43 -2.11 18.58
C PRO A 75 -10.42 -1.33 17.69
N ASP A 76 -11.70 -1.46 17.97
CA ASP A 76 -12.71 -0.58 17.39
C ASP A 76 -12.56 0.82 17.99
N PRO A 77 -12.76 1.91 17.23
CA PRO A 77 -12.78 3.26 17.81
C PRO A 77 -13.74 3.42 19.00
N ARG A 78 -14.80 2.58 19.07
CA ARG A 78 -15.73 2.55 20.20
C ARG A 78 -15.16 1.89 21.44
N GLU A 79 -14.10 1.11 21.31
CA GLU A 79 -13.37 0.44 22.39
C GLU A 79 -12.16 1.27 22.86
N ALA A 80 -11.91 2.46 22.24
CA ALA A 80 -10.69 3.23 22.46
C ALA A 80 -10.51 3.70 23.93
N ASP A 81 -11.60 3.96 24.64
CA ASP A 81 -11.55 4.35 26.06
C ASP A 81 -11.06 3.21 26.95
N GLU A 82 -11.33 1.95 26.60
CA GLU A 82 -10.94 0.77 27.38
C GLU A 82 -9.64 0.13 26.89
N LEU A 83 -9.46 0.07 25.58
CA LEU A 83 -8.38 -0.70 24.94
C LEU A 83 -7.29 0.17 24.31
N GLY A 84 -7.49 1.48 24.24
CA GLY A 84 -6.62 2.37 23.48
C GLY A 84 -6.82 2.25 21.97
N SER A 85 -5.97 2.95 21.21
CA SER A 85 -6.02 2.99 19.74
C SER A 85 -4.95 2.12 19.09
N GLU A 86 -3.96 1.65 19.86
CA GLU A 86 -2.85 0.84 19.35
C GLU A 86 -3.21 -0.64 19.26
N PRO A 87 -2.57 -1.40 18.36
CA PRO A 87 -2.78 -2.84 18.28
C PRO A 87 -2.41 -3.54 19.58
N LEU A 88 -3.30 -4.37 20.09
CA LEU A 88 -3.04 -5.21 21.26
C LEU A 88 -2.36 -6.49 20.83
N THR A 89 -1.28 -6.85 21.50
CA THR A 89 -0.48 -8.07 21.26
C THR A 89 -0.17 -8.77 22.58
N GLY A 90 0.42 -9.97 22.52
CA GLY A 90 0.90 -10.70 23.69
C GLY A 90 -0.15 -10.90 24.79
N GLU A 91 0.20 -10.57 26.02
CA GLU A 91 -0.67 -10.76 27.19
C GLU A 91 -1.97 -9.93 27.10
N ALA A 92 -1.89 -8.70 26.60
CA ALA A 92 -3.06 -7.85 26.44
C ALA A 92 -4.08 -8.47 25.46
N LEU A 93 -3.59 -9.07 24.37
CA LEU A 93 -4.45 -9.82 23.44
C LEU A 93 -5.00 -11.09 24.08
N ALA A 94 -4.17 -11.83 24.83
CA ALA A 94 -4.58 -13.07 25.48
C ALA A 94 -5.68 -12.87 26.55
N ALA A 95 -5.71 -11.69 27.19
CA ALA A 95 -6.72 -11.33 28.17
C ALA A 95 -8.09 -10.97 27.55
N LEU A 96 -8.15 -10.74 26.21
CA LEU A 96 -9.39 -10.39 25.54
C LEU A 96 -10.25 -11.63 25.24
N PRO A 97 -11.57 -11.57 25.46
CA PRO A 97 -12.49 -12.60 24.98
C PRO A 97 -12.60 -12.49 23.44
N MET A 98 -11.82 -13.33 22.73
CA MET A 98 -11.71 -13.33 21.28
C MET A 98 -12.70 -14.30 20.64
N THR A 99 -13.74 -13.76 20.00
CA THR A 99 -14.61 -14.51 19.09
C THR A 99 -14.10 -14.39 17.65
N GLU A 100 -14.48 -15.31 16.76
CA GLU A 100 -14.14 -15.23 15.32
C GLU A 100 -14.67 -13.94 14.68
N ALA A 101 -15.85 -13.48 15.05
CA ALA A 101 -16.40 -12.22 14.59
C ALA A 101 -15.52 -11.02 15.01
N ARG A 102 -15.07 -11.00 16.28
CA ARG A 102 -14.20 -9.95 16.80
C ARG A 102 -12.83 -9.99 16.12
N ARG A 103 -12.28 -11.18 15.92
CA ARG A 103 -11.02 -11.39 15.19
C ARG A 103 -11.10 -10.85 13.77
N GLY A 104 -12.13 -11.25 13.00
CA GLY A 104 -12.34 -10.75 11.65
C GLY A 104 -12.57 -9.25 11.58
N ALA A 105 -13.25 -8.66 12.57
CA ALA A 105 -13.39 -7.20 12.64
C ALA A 105 -12.05 -6.50 12.92
N GLY A 106 -11.24 -7.03 13.85
CA GLY A 106 -9.88 -6.56 14.11
C GLY A 106 -8.99 -6.64 12.89
N ALA A 107 -8.99 -7.80 12.19
CA ALA A 107 -8.21 -7.98 10.97
C ALA A 107 -8.59 -6.98 9.87
N ARG A 108 -9.89 -6.73 9.64
CA ARG A 108 -10.32 -5.70 8.67
C ARG A 108 -9.79 -4.32 9.02
N ARG A 109 -9.77 -3.93 10.31
CA ARG A 109 -9.18 -2.66 10.75
C ARG A 109 -7.66 -2.63 10.57
N GLY A 110 -6.98 -3.74 10.88
CA GLY A 110 -5.55 -3.89 10.61
C GLY A 110 -5.22 -3.68 9.13
N VAL A 111 -5.97 -4.32 8.25
CA VAL A 111 -5.85 -4.14 6.80
C VAL A 111 -6.09 -2.68 6.39
N GLN A 112 -7.11 -2.01 6.92
CA GLN A 112 -7.34 -0.59 6.63
C GLN A 112 -6.19 0.31 7.10
N ARG A 113 -5.58 0.00 8.26
CA ARG A 113 -4.39 0.71 8.74
C ARG A 113 -3.18 0.46 7.85
N LEU A 114 -2.98 -0.76 7.37
CA LEU A 114 -1.93 -1.07 6.40
C LEU A 114 -2.12 -0.29 5.08
N LEU A 115 -3.34 -0.27 4.54
CA LEU A 115 -3.66 0.54 3.37
C LEU A 115 -3.40 2.04 3.59
N ALA A 116 -3.62 2.54 4.81
CA ALA A 116 -3.31 3.93 5.17
C ALA A 116 -1.80 4.23 5.26
N HIS A 117 -0.95 3.20 5.16
CA HIS A 117 0.51 3.30 5.04
C HIS A 117 1.02 2.93 3.64
N GLY A 118 0.16 2.92 2.62
CA GLY A 118 0.58 2.57 1.26
C GLY A 118 0.89 1.09 1.04
N VAL A 119 0.59 0.24 2.04
CA VAL A 119 0.84 -1.20 1.98
C VAL A 119 -0.22 -1.87 1.11
N VAL A 120 0.22 -2.65 0.12
CA VAL A 120 -0.61 -3.39 -0.83
C VAL A 120 -0.39 -4.90 -0.75
N ALA A 121 0.63 -5.31 -0.01
CA ALA A 121 0.97 -6.70 0.23
C ALA A 121 1.50 -6.88 1.65
N VAL A 122 1.33 -8.08 2.20
CA VAL A 122 1.96 -8.52 3.45
C VAL A 122 2.74 -9.80 3.20
N ALA A 123 3.86 -10.01 3.91
CA ALA A 123 4.61 -11.25 3.81
C ALA A 123 4.40 -12.13 5.05
N GLY A 124 4.37 -13.44 4.81
CA GLY A 124 4.21 -14.49 5.81
C GLY A 124 2.87 -15.21 5.73
N ASP A 125 2.82 -16.40 6.35
CA ASP A 125 1.66 -17.27 6.24
C ASP A 125 0.51 -16.80 7.14
N LEU A 126 -0.66 -16.65 6.55
CA LEU A 126 -1.91 -16.37 7.24
C LEU A 126 -2.75 -17.65 7.24
N TRP A 127 -3.17 -18.08 8.42
CA TRP A 127 -3.89 -19.37 8.56
C TRP A 127 -5.31 -19.25 9.11
N ARG A 128 -5.66 -18.14 9.78
CA ARG A 128 -7.00 -17.96 10.33
C ARG A 128 -7.98 -17.55 9.24
N PRO A 129 -9.07 -18.29 9.00
CA PRO A 129 -10.00 -17.97 7.92
C PRO A 129 -10.52 -16.54 7.95
N ALA A 130 -10.81 -16.00 9.14
CA ALA A 130 -11.31 -14.64 9.29
C ALA A 130 -10.27 -13.57 8.90
N VAL A 131 -8.96 -13.85 9.07
CA VAL A 131 -7.88 -12.96 8.67
C VAL A 131 -7.63 -13.06 7.17
N VAL A 132 -7.53 -14.29 6.64
CA VAL A 132 -7.37 -14.55 5.21
C VAL A 132 -8.51 -13.90 4.40
N ASP A 133 -9.76 -14.04 4.88
CA ASP A 133 -10.93 -13.42 4.25
C ASP A 133 -10.86 -11.87 4.28
N ALA A 134 -10.39 -11.26 5.38
CA ALA A 134 -10.22 -9.82 5.48
C ALA A 134 -9.17 -9.29 4.48
N VAL A 135 -8.05 -9.97 4.34
CA VAL A 135 -6.96 -9.63 3.39
C VAL A 135 -7.44 -9.79 1.94
N HIS A 136 -8.05 -10.92 1.61
CA HIS A 136 -8.58 -11.22 0.27
C HIS A 136 -9.64 -10.20 -0.18
N ARG A 137 -10.61 -9.88 0.70
CA ARG A 137 -11.67 -8.89 0.37
C ARG A 137 -11.15 -7.50 0.15
N ALA A 138 -10.06 -7.13 0.83
CA ALA A 138 -9.40 -5.86 0.60
C ALA A 138 -8.59 -5.85 -0.71
N GLY A 139 -8.18 -7.03 -1.19
CA GLY A 139 -7.37 -7.23 -2.39
C GLY A 139 -5.87 -7.13 -2.13
N LEU A 140 -5.40 -7.19 -0.87
CA LEU A 140 -3.98 -7.26 -0.57
C LEU A 140 -3.42 -8.60 -1.03
N SER A 141 -2.18 -8.58 -1.56
CA SER A 141 -1.42 -9.79 -1.81
C SER A 141 -0.84 -10.36 -0.52
N VAL A 142 -0.65 -11.67 -0.50
CA VAL A 142 0.11 -12.37 0.54
C VAL A 142 1.33 -12.98 -0.12
N GLU A 143 2.51 -12.53 0.29
CA GLU A 143 3.79 -12.97 -0.25
C GLU A 143 4.45 -13.98 0.68
N GLN A 144 5.21 -14.91 0.10
CA GLN A 144 5.98 -15.86 0.89
C GLN A 144 7.14 -15.15 1.60
N ARG A 145 7.44 -15.60 2.81
CA ARG A 145 8.53 -15.10 3.62
C ARG A 145 9.53 -16.23 3.90
N SER A 146 10.78 -16.01 3.49
CA SER A 146 11.84 -17.04 3.61
C SER A 146 12.48 -17.14 5.02
N GLY A 147 11.98 -16.37 6.00
CA GLY A 147 12.50 -16.36 7.37
C GLY A 147 11.88 -15.26 8.22
N PRO A 148 12.29 -15.11 9.49
CA PRO A 148 11.81 -14.02 10.32
C PRO A 148 12.20 -12.67 9.69
N PRO A 149 11.28 -11.70 9.65
CA PRO A 149 11.57 -10.38 9.09
C PRO A 149 12.54 -9.63 10.00
N ALA A 150 13.37 -8.79 9.41
CA ALA A 150 14.20 -7.86 10.14
C ALA A 150 13.40 -6.64 10.59
N GLY A 151 13.82 -6.05 11.71
CA GLY A 151 13.24 -4.81 12.22
C GLY A 151 12.03 -5.01 13.16
N PRO A 152 11.48 -3.91 13.66
CA PRO A 152 10.35 -3.95 14.59
C PRO A 152 9.04 -4.31 13.89
N VAL A 153 8.15 -4.97 14.62
CA VAL A 153 6.77 -5.19 14.16
C VAL A 153 6.02 -3.86 14.18
N THR A 154 5.75 -3.31 13.02
CA THR A 154 5.09 -2.01 12.87
C THR A 154 4.23 -1.96 11.61
N LEU A 155 3.23 -1.09 11.60
CA LEU A 155 2.42 -0.79 10.42
C LEU A 155 3.21 -0.07 9.33
N ASP A 156 4.30 0.61 9.70
CA ASP A 156 5.16 1.33 8.77
C ASP A 156 6.18 0.37 8.11
N PRO A 157 6.02 0.07 6.81
CA PRO A 157 6.94 -0.82 6.10
C PRO A 157 8.32 -0.21 5.85
N LEU A 158 8.49 1.11 6.09
CA LEU A 158 9.76 1.83 5.94
C LEU A 158 10.57 1.89 7.23
N ALA A 159 10.01 1.47 8.38
CA ALA A 159 10.72 1.53 9.64
C ALA A 159 12.01 0.67 9.63
N GLY A 160 13.17 1.34 9.56
CA GLY A 160 14.48 0.69 9.47
C GLY A 160 14.80 0.06 8.10
N ARG A 161 14.08 0.43 7.04
CA ARG A 161 14.25 -0.10 5.67
C ARG A 161 14.32 1.04 4.67
N SER A 162 15.04 0.82 3.57
CA SER A 162 14.99 1.69 2.40
C SER A 162 13.67 1.54 1.63
N LEU A 163 13.35 2.51 0.80
CA LEU A 163 12.19 2.42 -0.09
C LEU A 163 12.28 1.21 -1.03
N ALA A 164 13.46 0.95 -1.59
CA ALA A 164 13.68 -0.18 -2.49
C ALA A 164 13.40 -1.54 -1.84
N GLU A 165 13.71 -1.70 -0.55
CA GLU A 165 13.39 -2.92 0.22
C GLU A 165 11.92 -3.04 0.58
N ALA A 166 11.20 -1.92 0.66
CA ALA A 166 9.80 -1.89 1.03
C ALA A 166 8.85 -2.00 -0.18
N ILE A 167 9.31 -1.70 -1.39
CA ILE A 167 8.49 -1.82 -2.60
C ILE A 167 8.21 -3.28 -2.91
N LEU A 168 6.92 -3.58 -3.22
CA LEU A 168 6.53 -4.93 -3.66
C LEU A 168 7.09 -5.25 -5.04
N LEU A 169 6.80 -4.40 -6.02
CA LEU A 169 7.25 -4.53 -7.41
C LEU A 169 7.47 -3.12 -7.98
N PRO A 170 8.58 -2.86 -8.68
CA PRO A 170 8.81 -1.57 -9.29
C PRO A 170 7.77 -1.26 -10.38
N LEU A 171 7.56 0.03 -10.64
CA LEU A 171 6.76 0.45 -11.78
C LEU A 171 7.44 0.05 -13.10
N PRO A 172 6.65 -0.26 -14.15
CA PRO A 172 7.21 -0.54 -15.46
C PRO A 172 8.06 0.63 -16.00
N PRO A 173 8.93 0.39 -16.99
CA PRO A 173 9.63 1.45 -17.70
C PRO A 173 8.67 2.48 -18.30
N GLU A 174 9.20 3.69 -18.53
CA GLU A 174 8.42 4.74 -19.20
C GLU A 174 7.95 4.29 -20.59
N GLY A 175 6.75 4.71 -20.92
CA GLY A 175 6.11 4.40 -22.19
C GLY A 175 4.74 3.75 -22.04
N ALA A 176 4.13 3.45 -23.17
CA ALA A 176 2.87 2.72 -23.25
C ALA A 176 3.12 1.22 -22.98
N LEU A 177 2.25 0.62 -22.17
CA LEU A 177 2.29 -0.81 -21.90
C LEU A 177 1.34 -1.53 -22.86
N PRO A 178 1.77 -2.68 -23.46
CA PRO A 178 0.89 -3.44 -24.36
C PRO A 178 -0.35 -3.92 -23.61
N PRO A 179 -1.55 -3.80 -24.21
CA PRO A 179 -2.79 -4.22 -23.57
C PRO A 179 -2.86 -5.74 -23.31
N ASP A 180 -2.11 -6.51 -24.11
CA ASP A 180 -2.11 -7.98 -24.09
C ASP A 180 -0.90 -8.56 -23.35
N ALA A 181 -0.08 -7.72 -22.68
CA ALA A 181 1.02 -8.23 -21.87
C ALA A 181 0.44 -9.22 -20.85
N THR A 182 0.65 -10.52 -21.10
CA THR A 182 0.32 -11.59 -20.16
C THR A 182 1.12 -11.30 -18.89
N GLY A 183 0.44 -10.82 -17.85
CA GLY A 183 1.10 -10.27 -16.66
C GLY A 183 1.21 -8.75 -16.62
N GLY A 184 0.43 -8.01 -17.44
CA GLY A 184 0.34 -6.55 -17.36
C GLY A 184 0.14 -6.11 -15.90
N ALA A 185 1.03 -5.23 -15.43
CA ALA A 185 1.07 -4.82 -14.04
C ALA A 185 -0.31 -4.26 -13.63
N ASP A 186 -0.88 -4.78 -12.56
CA ASP A 186 -2.04 -4.16 -11.94
C ASP A 186 -1.69 -2.73 -11.54
N ALA A 187 -2.65 -1.82 -11.70
CA ALA A 187 -2.48 -0.42 -11.31
C ALA A 187 -2.46 -0.31 -9.78
N THR A 188 -1.31 -0.64 -9.19
CA THR A 188 -1.09 -0.71 -7.74
C THR A 188 0.06 0.21 -7.38
N PHE A 189 -0.25 1.27 -6.62
CA PHE A 189 0.70 2.32 -6.24
C PHE A 189 0.21 3.08 -5.01
N ALA A 190 1.13 3.82 -4.39
CA ALA A 190 0.82 4.68 -3.25
C ALA A 190 1.32 6.10 -3.50
N VAL A 191 0.75 7.06 -2.77
CA VAL A 191 1.15 8.47 -2.82
C VAL A 191 1.38 8.97 -1.40
N PHE A 192 2.48 9.68 -1.20
CA PHE A 192 2.93 10.21 0.08
C PHE A 192 3.14 11.73 0.01
N ASP A 193 2.63 12.44 1.01
CA ASP A 193 2.75 13.90 1.11
C ASP A 193 4.11 14.29 1.69
N VAL A 194 5.14 14.10 0.89
CA VAL A 194 6.55 14.41 1.18
C VAL A 194 7.23 14.90 -0.09
N PRO A 195 8.28 15.73 -0.01
CA PRO A 195 8.92 16.31 -1.18
C PRO A 195 9.74 15.31 -2.00
N ASP A 196 10.33 14.28 -1.36
CA ASP A 196 11.27 13.35 -1.98
C ASP A 196 11.38 12.01 -1.22
N GLU A 197 12.23 11.11 -1.72
CA GLU A 197 12.47 9.80 -1.13
C GLU A 197 13.11 9.89 0.26
N ALA A 198 14.05 10.82 0.47
CA ALA A 198 14.73 10.97 1.75
C ALA A 198 13.74 11.37 2.84
N ALA A 199 12.88 12.33 2.55
CA ALA A 199 11.79 12.73 3.44
C ALA A 199 10.76 11.62 3.67
N LEU A 200 10.50 10.77 2.67
CA LEU A 200 9.62 9.60 2.81
C LEU A 200 10.20 8.59 3.81
N VAL A 201 11.47 8.26 3.67
CA VAL A 201 12.15 7.32 4.59
C VAL A 201 12.25 7.90 6.01
N GLU A 202 12.52 9.20 6.14
CA GLU A 202 12.63 9.88 7.43
C GLU A 202 11.29 9.97 8.17
N ARG A 203 10.20 10.37 7.46
CA ARG A 203 8.88 10.63 8.07
C ARG A 203 8.00 9.39 8.11
N GLY A 204 8.39 8.34 7.37
CA GLY A 204 7.69 7.07 7.31
C GLY A 204 6.42 7.07 6.46
N ALA A 205 5.87 5.89 6.31
CA ALA A 205 4.72 5.62 5.46
C ALA A 205 3.39 6.17 6.02
N ALA A 206 3.36 6.67 7.26
CA ALA A 206 2.20 7.39 7.81
C ALA A 206 1.87 8.68 7.05
N THR A 207 2.78 9.19 6.22
CA THR A 207 2.57 10.32 5.30
C THR A 207 1.72 9.95 4.07
N CYS A 208 1.29 8.70 3.94
CA CYS A 208 0.45 8.24 2.83
C CYS A 208 -0.86 9.04 2.73
N VAL A 209 -1.17 9.54 1.54
CA VAL A 209 -2.41 10.27 1.24
C VAL A 209 -3.33 9.49 0.31
N ALA A 210 -2.80 8.54 -0.44
CA ALA A 210 -3.62 7.68 -1.28
C ALA A 210 -2.96 6.31 -1.51
N THR A 211 -3.77 5.27 -1.55
CA THR A 211 -3.38 3.93 -1.97
C THR A 211 -4.34 3.45 -3.05
N VAL A 212 -3.79 3.06 -4.17
CA VAL A 212 -4.51 2.47 -5.29
C VAL A 212 -4.09 1.01 -5.40
N LEU A 213 -5.07 0.13 -5.45
CA LEU A 213 -4.88 -1.31 -5.55
C LEU A 213 -5.71 -1.85 -6.72
N ALA A 214 -5.03 -2.38 -7.73
CA ALA A 214 -5.65 -2.86 -8.96
C ALA A 214 -6.64 -1.83 -9.56
N GLY A 215 -6.20 -0.56 -9.67
CA GLY A 215 -6.96 0.54 -10.22
C GLY A 215 -8.05 1.13 -9.30
N ARG A 216 -8.26 0.55 -8.11
CA ARG A 216 -9.23 1.03 -7.13
C ARG A 216 -8.55 1.91 -6.08
N LEU A 217 -9.07 3.10 -5.86
CA LEU A 217 -8.65 3.95 -4.74
C LEU A 217 -9.21 3.34 -3.43
N VAL A 218 -8.35 2.67 -2.66
CA VAL A 218 -8.74 1.92 -1.44
C VAL A 218 -8.47 2.70 -0.16
N HIS A 219 -7.57 3.68 -0.21
CA HIS A 219 -7.34 4.64 0.86
C HIS A 219 -7.20 6.05 0.29
N ARG A 220 -7.76 7.03 1.00
CA ARG A 220 -7.54 8.46 0.76
C ARG A 220 -7.66 9.23 2.06
N ARG A 221 -6.58 9.92 2.44
CA ARG A 221 -6.59 10.91 3.52
C ARG A 221 -7.23 12.20 3.00
N ARG A 222 -8.13 12.78 3.77
CA ARG A 222 -8.78 14.08 3.49
C ARG A 222 -7.97 15.21 4.11
#